data_2ec82757b49be90a156ef86c8df75e35
#
_entry.id   2ec82757b49be90a156ef86c8df75e35
#
_cell.length_a   1.000
_cell.length_b   1.000
_cell.length_c   1.000
_cell.angle_alpha   90.00
_cell.angle_beta   90.00
_cell.angle_gamma   90.00
#
_symmetry.space_group_name_H-M   'P 1'
#
loop_
_entity.id
_entity.type
_entity.pdbx_description
1 polymer ?
#
loop_
_entity_poly.entity_id
_entity_poly.type
_entity_poly.pdbx_seq_one_letter_code
_entity_poly.pdbx_strand_id
1 'polypeptide(L)'
;MPRIRTIKPEFWSSPDVAKASAVARLAYIGMWNWADDYGRGTLNLKELEGFIFPNDDIKELSVGTSANFRRVVKEVVDTFGIIIYEVHGRTYYAIPTWADHQRTERKAKSKYPAPEDGENVSDQWSDGSSYTFLRTASEVPTQGGGSSRKPEHRNRGTAVSYTHLTLPTSDLV
;
A
#
# COMPACT_ATOMS: atom_id res chain seq x y z
N MET A 1 -18.40 -1.45 13.95
CA MET A 1 -17.74 -1.60 15.24
C MET A 1 -16.33 -2.11 14.99
N PRO A 2 -15.31 -1.45 15.53
CA PRO A 2 -13.93 -1.92 15.46
C PRO A 2 -13.77 -3.34 16.00
N ARG A 3 -12.78 -4.08 15.50
CA ARG A 3 -12.54 -5.47 15.85
C ARG A 3 -11.11 -5.69 16.36
N ILE A 4 -10.95 -6.62 17.28
CA ILE A 4 -9.63 -7.08 17.70
C ILE A 4 -8.98 -7.81 16.51
N ARG A 5 -7.74 -7.46 16.20
CA ARG A 5 -6.93 -8.04 15.12
C ARG A 5 -5.57 -8.47 15.67
N THR A 6 -5.01 -9.50 15.06
CA THR A 6 -3.67 -9.99 15.40
C THR A 6 -2.64 -9.40 14.46
N ILE A 7 -1.47 -9.07 15.00
CA ILE A 7 -0.30 -8.66 14.23
C ILE A 7 0.70 -9.82 14.31
N LYS A 8 1.00 -10.43 13.16
CA LYS A 8 1.99 -11.48 13.06
C LYS A 8 3.39 -10.90 13.18
N PRO A 9 4.37 -11.63 13.77
CA PRO A 9 5.76 -11.15 13.87
C PRO A 9 6.38 -10.77 12.51
N GLU A 10 6.02 -11.49 11.44
CA GLU A 10 6.51 -11.28 10.08
C GLU A 10 6.11 -9.91 9.51
N PHE A 11 5.06 -9.30 10.05
CA PHE A 11 4.68 -7.94 9.69
C PHE A 11 5.86 -6.97 9.85
N TRP A 12 6.57 -7.03 10.96
CA TRP A 12 7.65 -6.09 11.29
C TRP A 12 8.89 -6.24 10.40
N SER A 13 9.10 -7.41 9.82
CA SER A 13 10.21 -7.70 8.90
C SER A 13 9.82 -7.57 7.42
N SER A 14 8.56 -7.22 7.12
CA SER A 14 8.10 -7.02 5.75
C SER A 14 8.82 -5.86 5.07
N PRO A 15 9.26 -6.02 3.80
CA PRO A 15 9.88 -4.94 3.03
C PRO A 15 8.97 -3.70 2.88
N ASP A 16 7.67 -3.89 2.81
CA ASP A 16 6.72 -2.78 2.68
C ASP A 16 6.58 -2.02 3.99
N VAL A 17 6.57 -2.73 5.13
CA VAL A 17 6.62 -2.10 6.45
C VAL A 17 7.93 -1.34 6.66
N ALA A 18 9.05 -1.84 6.13
CA ALA A 18 10.33 -1.13 6.23
C ALA A 18 10.34 0.21 5.45
N LYS A 19 9.62 0.31 4.34
CA LYS A 19 9.48 1.54 3.53
C LYS A 19 8.52 2.55 4.15
N ALA A 20 7.48 2.09 4.85
CA ALA A 20 6.45 2.94 5.42
C ALA A 20 6.95 3.76 6.60
N SER A 21 6.48 4.99 6.73
CA SER A 21 6.66 5.79 7.94
C SER A 21 6.00 5.14 9.16
N ALA A 22 6.45 5.47 10.37
CA ALA A 22 5.85 4.94 11.60
C ALA A 22 4.36 5.27 11.70
N VAL A 23 3.96 6.47 11.27
CA VAL A 23 2.55 6.90 11.25
C VAL A 23 1.73 6.10 10.27
N ALA A 24 2.27 5.83 9.07
CA ALA A 24 1.59 5.00 8.07
C ALA A 24 1.43 3.54 8.54
N ARG A 25 2.42 2.98 9.24
CA ARG A 25 2.31 1.64 9.87
C ARG A 25 1.18 1.59 10.89
N LEU A 26 1.10 2.60 11.78
CA LEU A 26 0.02 2.69 12.75
C LEU A 26 -1.33 2.88 12.08
N ALA A 27 -1.42 3.74 11.07
CA ALA A 27 -2.62 3.92 10.28
C ALA A 27 -3.08 2.62 9.63
N TYR A 28 -2.17 1.86 9.03
CA TYR A 28 -2.48 0.57 8.42
C TYR A 28 -3.02 -0.44 9.43
N ILE A 29 -2.38 -0.56 10.61
CA ILE A 29 -2.87 -1.42 11.70
C ILE A 29 -4.26 -0.94 12.17
N GLY A 30 -4.47 0.36 12.32
CA GLY A 30 -5.77 0.94 12.67
C GLY A 30 -6.85 0.62 11.64
N MET A 31 -6.51 0.64 10.34
CA MET A 31 -7.41 0.22 9.28
C MET A 31 -7.79 -1.26 9.39
N TRP A 32 -6.92 -2.14 9.89
CA TRP A 32 -7.30 -3.53 10.17
C TRP A 32 -8.38 -3.64 11.23
N ASN A 33 -8.28 -2.85 12.31
CA ASN A 33 -9.30 -2.82 13.36
C ASN A 33 -10.64 -2.24 12.86
N TRP A 34 -10.59 -1.29 11.92
CA TRP A 34 -11.77 -0.69 11.30
C TRP A 34 -12.46 -1.60 10.29
N ALA A 35 -11.69 -2.47 9.61
CA ALA A 35 -12.17 -3.38 8.60
C ALA A 35 -13.08 -4.48 9.14
N ASP A 36 -13.99 -4.97 8.30
CA ASP A 36 -14.77 -6.18 8.54
C ASP A 36 -13.94 -7.46 8.38
N ASP A 37 -14.60 -8.63 8.42
CA ASP A 37 -13.91 -9.93 8.31
C ASP A 37 -13.43 -10.26 6.90
N TYR A 38 -13.71 -9.40 5.94
CA TYR A 38 -13.25 -9.48 4.55
C TYR A 38 -12.16 -8.43 4.23
N GLY A 39 -11.70 -7.69 5.24
CA GLY A 39 -10.69 -6.63 5.05
C GLY A 39 -11.24 -5.37 4.40
N ARG A 40 -12.56 -5.14 4.47
CA ARG A 40 -13.24 -4.00 3.85
C ARG A 40 -13.66 -3.00 4.91
N GLY A 41 -13.52 -1.72 4.62
CA GLY A 41 -13.95 -0.64 5.53
C GLY A 41 -14.40 0.60 4.77
N THR A 42 -15.10 1.49 5.47
CA THR A 42 -15.42 2.81 4.95
C THR A 42 -14.18 3.70 4.97
N LEU A 43 -14.00 4.53 3.95
CA LEU A 43 -12.94 5.52 3.88
C LEU A 43 -13.49 6.94 4.08
N ASN A 44 -14.01 7.18 5.29
CA ASN A 44 -14.26 8.54 5.76
C ASN A 44 -13.03 9.00 6.55
N LEU A 45 -12.25 9.91 5.98
CA LEU A 45 -10.98 10.34 6.57
C LEU A 45 -11.13 10.87 8.00
N LYS A 46 -12.16 11.66 8.26
CA LYS A 46 -12.38 12.27 9.57
C LYS A 46 -12.74 11.22 10.64
N GLU A 47 -13.59 10.26 10.28
CA GLU A 47 -13.96 9.18 11.20
C GLU A 47 -12.78 8.24 11.45
N LEU A 48 -12.04 7.91 10.40
CA LEU A 48 -10.90 7.01 10.48
C LEU A 48 -9.75 7.64 11.27
N GLU A 49 -9.45 8.92 11.04
CA GLU A 49 -8.45 9.69 11.78
C GLU A 49 -8.82 9.74 13.28
N GLY A 50 -10.05 10.13 13.60
CA GLY A 50 -10.53 10.20 14.99
C GLY A 50 -10.58 8.84 15.67
N PHE A 51 -10.69 7.74 14.92
CA PHE A 51 -10.59 6.39 15.46
C PHE A 51 -9.14 5.96 15.74
N ILE A 52 -8.22 6.24 14.81
CA ILE A 52 -6.83 5.75 14.90
C ILE A 52 -5.98 6.65 15.79
N PHE A 53 -6.17 7.96 15.68
CA PHE A 53 -5.39 8.99 16.35
C PHE A 53 -6.28 9.93 17.19
N PRO A 54 -7.05 9.41 18.19
CA PRO A 54 -8.01 10.22 18.92
C PRO A 54 -7.37 11.27 19.83
N ASN A 55 -6.12 11.10 20.18
CA ASN A 55 -5.38 11.95 21.11
C ASN A 55 -4.14 12.62 20.49
N ASP A 56 -3.92 12.43 19.18
CA ASP A 56 -2.71 12.89 18.51
C ASP A 56 -3.05 13.96 17.47
N ASP A 57 -2.14 14.91 17.28
CA ASP A 57 -2.15 15.79 16.10
C ASP A 57 -1.24 15.17 15.01
N ILE A 58 -1.83 14.78 13.90
CA ILE A 58 -1.11 14.18 12.76
C ILE A 58 0.01 15.11 12.25
N LYS A 59 -0.15 16.43 12.41
CA LYS A 59 0.89 17.38 12.00
C LYS A 59 2.14 17.26 12.87
N GLU A 60 1.98 16.93 14.13
CA GLU A 60 3.10 16.73 15.06
C GLU A 60 3.77 15.36 14.89
N LEU A 61 2.98 14.34 14.53
CA LEU A 61 3.47 12.97 14.32
C LEU A 61 4.26 12.81 13.01
N SER A 62 4.02 13.67 12.03
CA SER A 62 4.62 13.55 10.70
C SER A 62 5.79 14.51 10.54
N VAL A 63 6.96 13.99 10.19
CA VAL A 63 8.14 14.79 9.87
C VAL A 63 7.96 15.40 8.48
N GLY A 64 7.73 16.72 8.43
CA GLY A 64 7.66 17.48 7.17
C GLY A 64 6.45 18.41 7.05
N THR A 65 6.59 19.41 6.20
CA THR A 65 5.57 20.42 5.92
C THR A 65 4.33 19.81 5.26
N SER A 66 3.15 20.03 5.82
CA SER A 66 1.83 19.65 5.29
C SER A 66 1.40 18.20 5.52
N ALA A 67 1.79 17.61 6.65
CA ALA A 67 1.20 16.32 7.03
C ALA A 67 -0.28 16.50 7.38
N ASN A 68 -1.13 15.80 6.64
CA ASN A 68 -2.52 15.60 6.97
C ASN A 68 -2.85 14.11 6.83
N PHE A 69 -3.91 13.66 7.46
CA PHE A 69 -4.27 12.26 7.46
C PHE A 69 -4.50 11.69 6.05
N ARG A 70 -4.94 12.52 5.09
CA ARG A 70 -5.06 12.11 3.67
C ARG A 70 -3.71 11.65 3.10
N ARG A 71 -2.61 12.34 3.40
CA ARG A 71 -1.25 11.93 2.94
C ARG A 71 -0.80 10.63 3.60
N VAL A 72 -1.12 10.45 4.88
CA VAL A 72 -0.84 9.19 5.59
C VAL A 72 -1.59 8.04 4.93
N VAL A 73 -2.88 8.21 4.65
CA VAL A 73 -3.68 7.20 3.94
C VAL A 73 -3.13 6.94 2.54
N LYS A 74 -2.70 8.00 1.82
CA LYS A 74 -2.07 7.85 0.51
C LYS A 74 -0.80 7.00 0.60
N GLU A 75 0.06 7.26 1.56
CA GLU A 75 1.26 6.46 1.80
C GLU A 75 0.91 4.99 2.09
N VAL A 76 -0.16 4.75 2.88
CA VAL A 76 -0.66 3.39 3.15
C VAL A 76 -1.14 2.71 1.86
N VAL A 77 -1.88 3.42 1.01
CA VAL A 77 -2.35 2.91 -0.29
C VAL A 77 -1.17 2.53 -1.17
N ASP A 78 -0.21 3.44 -1.33
CA ASP A 78 0.96 3.24 -2.19
C ASP A 78 1.87 2.12 -1.69
N THR A 79 2.04 2.01 -0.37
CA THR A 79 2.99 1.05 0.21
C THR A 79 2.40 -0.35 0.35
N PHE A 80 1.13 -0.47 0.75
CA PHE A 80 0.49 -1.76 1.07
C PHE A 80 -0.51 -2.23 0.01
N GLY A 81 -0.66 -1.51 -1.10
CA GLY A 81 -1.53 -1.90 -2.19
C GLY A 81 -3.01 -1.91 -1.84
N ILE A 82 -3.47 -1.00 -0.98
CA ILE A 82 -4.88 -0.89 -0.61
C ILE A 82 -5.70 -0.49 -1.83
N ILE A 83 -6.80 -1.21 -2.07
CA ILE A 83 -7.75 -0.87 -3.11
C ILE A 83 -8.76 0.13 -2.54
N ILE A 84 -8.90 1.30 -3.19
CA ILE A 84 -9.95 2.26 -2.87
C ILE A 84 -10.99 2.24 -3.99
N TYR A 85 -12.24 2.13 -3.62
CA TYR A 85 -13.36 2.03 -4.55
C TYR A 85 -14.57 2.79 -4.07
N GLU A 86 -15.42 3.19 -5.01
CA GLU A 86 -16.64 3.95 -4.74
C GLU A 86 -17.88 3.15 -5.14
N VAL A 87 -18.86 3.08 -4.23
CA VAL A 87 -20.16 2.47 -4.48
C VAL A 87 -21.25 3.43 -4.00
N HIS A 88 -22.16 3.79 -4.90
CA HIS A 88 -23.28 4.73 -4.60
C HIS A 88 -22.83 6.03 -3.91
N GLY A 89 -21.73 6.64 -4.37
CA GLY A 89 -21.21 7.90 -3.83
C GLY A 89 -20.57 7.78 -2.43
N ARG A 90 -20.24 6.54 -1.99
CA ARG A 90 -19.51 6.28 -0.75
C ARG A 90 -18.20 5.61 -1.05
N THR A 91 -17.14 6.11 -0.43
CA THR A 91 -15.80 5.57 -0.61
C THR A 91 -15.52 4.48 0.43
N TYR A 92 -14.95 3.40 -0.05
CA TYR A 92 -14.53 2.23 0.73
C TYR A 92 -13.08 1.89 0.42
N TYR A 93 -12.50 1.06 1.28
CA TYR A 93 -11.22 0.42 0.99
C TYR A 93 -11.32 -1.09 1.17
N ALA A 94 -10.43 -1.80 0.49
CA ALA A 94 -10.21 -3.23 0.69
C ALA A 94 -8.72 -3.53 0.80
N ILE A 95 -8.37 -4.47 1.67
CA ILE A 95 -7.03 -4.97 1.87
C ILE A 95 -6.89 -6.28 1.08
N PRO A 96 -6.18 -6.30 -0.08
CA PRO A 96 -6.13 -7.48 -0.96
C PRO A 96 -5.54 -8.72 -0.29
N THR A 97 -4.52 -8.52 0.56
CA THR A 97 -3.80 -9.59 1.29
C THR A 97 -4.43 -9.94 2.64
N TRP A 98 -5.71 -9.61 2.83
CA TRP A 98 -6.39 -9.78 4.13
C TRP A 98 -6.27 -11.19 4.71
N ALA A 99 -6.45 -12.21 3.89
CA ALA A 99 -6.39 -13.60 4.33
C ALA A 99 -4.99 -14.02 4.84
N ASP A 100 -3.95 -13.36 4.35
CA ASP A 100 -2.57 -13.60 4.80
C ASP A 100 -2.32 -12.99 6.18
N HIS A 101 -2.99 -11.88 6.47
CA HIS A 101 -2.86 -11.18 7.76
C HIS A 101 -3.77 -11.72 8.83
N GLN A 102 -5.03 -12.08 8.48
CA GLN A 102 -6.07 -12.43 9.44
C GLN A 102 -6.68 -13.79 9.15
N ARG A 103 -6.60 -14.69 10.12
CA ARG A 103 -7.35 -15.95 10.10
C ARG A 103 -8.66 -15.75 10.84
N THR A 104 -9.78 -15.82 10.13
CA THR A 104 -11.11 -15.76 10.73
C THR A 104 -11.82 -17.06 10.38
N GLU A 105 -11.95 -17.96 11.37
CA GLU A 105 -12.61 -19.27 11.18
C GLU A 105 -14.10 -19.13 10.83
N ARG A 106 -14.78 -18.17 11.45
CA ARG A 106 -16.18 -17.86 11.17
C ARG A 106 -16.32 -16.41 10.75
N LYS A 107 -16.32 -16.17 9.45
CA LYS A 107 -16.54 -14.85 8.89
C LYS A 107 -18.01 -14.46 9.01
N ALA A 108 -18.29 -13.33 9.65
CA ALA A 108 -19.62 -12.74 9.58
C ALA A 108 -19.87 -12.24 8.14
N LYS A 109 -21.15 -12.13 7.75
CA LYS A 109 -21.50 -11.51 6.45
C LYS A 109 -20.87 -10.12 6.35
N SER A 110 -20.24 -9.82 5.21
CA SER A 110 -19.66 -8.48 5.00
C SER A 110 -20.72 -7.41 5.14
N LYS A 111 -20.36 -6.31 5.78
CA LYS A 111 -21.20 -5.11 5.93
C LYS A 111 -21.02 -4.15 4.76
N TYR A 112 -19.96 -4.34 3.99
CA TYR A 112 -19.54 -3.42 2.94
C TYR A 112 -19.63 -4.12 1.58
N PRO A 113 -19.91 -3.37 0.50
CA PRO A 113 -19.92 -3.92 -0.85
C PRO A 113 -18.55 -4.49 -1.21
N ALA A 114 -18.49 -5.31 -2.22
CA ALA A 114 -17.23 -5.82 -2.75
C ALA A 114 -16.57 -4.75 -3.66
N PRO A 115 -15.23 -4.76 -3.82
CA PRO A 115 -14.57 -3.88 -4.79
C PRO A 115 -15.10 -4.04 -6.22
N GLU A 116 -15.55 -5.26 -6.57
CA GLU A 116 -16.13 -5.61 -7.86
C GLU A 116 -17.50 -4.94 -8.11
N ASP A 117 -18.18 -4.52 -7.03
CA ASP A 117 -19.49 -3.84 -7.10
C ASP A 117 -19.35 -2.32 -7.33
N GLY A 118 -18.12 -1.81 -7.38
CA GLY A 118 -17.84 -0.39 -7.45
C GLY A 118 -16.80 0.02 -8.49
N GLU A 119 -16.59 1.32 -8.60
CA GLU A 119 -15.54 1.91 -9.41
C GLU A 119 -14.24 2.00 -8.60
N ASN A 120 -13.14 1.50 -9.16
CA ASN A 120 -11.82 1.64 -8.53
C ASN A 120 -11.31 3.07 -8.72
N VAL A 121 -11.10 3.77 -7.61
CA VAL A 121 -10.59 5.14 -7.57
C VAL A 121 -9.21 5.24 -6.90
N SER A 122 -8.48 4.14 -6.80
CA SER A 122 -7.16 4.08 -6.16
C SER A 122 -6.16 5.06 -6.79
N ASP A 123 -6.24 5.28 -8.10
CA ASP A 123 -5.35 6.20 -8.81
C ASP A 123 -5.46 7.65 -8.33
N GLN A 124 -6.61 8.05 -7.78
CA GLN A 124 -6.80 9.37 -7.16
C GLN A 124 -6.07 9.49 -5.81
N TRP A 125 -5.63 8.36 -5.26
CA TRP A 125 -4.97 8.23 -3.97
C TRP A 125 -3.52 7.81 -4.08
N SER A 126 -3.06 7.44 -5.28
CA SER A 126 -1.72 6.95 -5.59
C SER A 126 -0.98 7.90 -6.52
N ASP A 127 0.34 7.95 -6.42
CA ASP A 127 1.21 8.65 -7.39
C ASP A 127 1.47 7.81 -8.65
N GLY A 128 0.74 6.71 -8.84
CA GLY A 128 0.82 5.87 -10.04
C GLY A 128 2.02 4.91 -10.10
N SER A 129 2.86 4.87 -9.07
CA SER A 129 4.11 4.07 -9.14
C SER A 129 4.02 2.63 -8.63
N SER A 130 2.94 2.25 -7.94
CA SER A 130 2.88 0.94 -7.25
C SER A 130 1.89 -0.09 -7.79
N TYR A 131 1.02 0.24 -8.75
CA TYR A 131 -0.11 -0.64 -9.11
C TYR A 131 0.04 -1.50 -10.35
N THR A 132 1.22 -1.56 -10.95
CA THR A 132 1.44 -2.41 -12.13
C THR A 132 1.38 -3.92 -11.81
N PHE A 133 1.39 -4.32 -10.54
CA PHE A 133 1.48 -5.72 -10.15
C PHE A 133 0.14 -6.49 -10.02
N LEU A 134 -0.99 -5.80 -9.90
CA LEU A 134 -2.28 -6.49 -9.66
C LEU A 134 -3.17 -6.64 -10.90
N ARG A 135 -2.75 -6.12 -12.07
CA ARG A 135 -3.52 -6.22 -13.31
C ARG A 135 -3.26 -7.47 -14.15
N THR A 136 -2.31 -8.32 -13.78
CA THR A 136 -1.90 -9.48 -14.60
C THR A 136 -2.47 -10.83 -14.19
N ALA A 137 -3.40 -10.89 -13.25
CA ALA A 137 -4.00 -12.16 -12.83
C ALA A 137 -5.28 -12.58 -13.58
N SER A 138 -5.81 -11.78 -14.49
CA SER A 138 -7.08 -12.10 -15.21
C SER A 138 -7.05 -11.99 -16.72
N GLU A 139 -5.89 -11.82 -17.37
CA GLU A 139 -5.81 -11.95 -18.82
C GLU A 139 -5.06 -13.22 -19.21
N VAL A 140 -5.84 -14.28 -19.48
CA VAL A 140 -5.38 -15.45 -20.24
C VAL A 140 -5.09 -14.97 -21.67
N PRO A 141 -3.88 -15.11 -22.21
CA PRO A 141 -3.61 -14.74 -23.60
C PRO A 141 -4.23 -15.77 -24.52
N THR A 142 -5.23 -15.37 -25.27
CA THR A 142 -5.67 -16.14 -26.45
C THR A 142 -4.58 -16.06 -27.52
N GLN A 143 -4.02 -17.19 -27.87
CA GLN A 143 -3.06 -17.31 -28.97
C GLN A 143 -3.68 -16.89 -30.30
N GLY A 144 -3.04 -15.98 -30.99
CA GLY A 144 -3.28 -15.68 -32.38
C GLY A 144 -1.96 -15.27 -33.03
N GLY A 145 -1.47 -16.12 -33.92
CA GLY A 145 -0.14 -16.09 -34.52
C GLY A 145 0.15 -14.97 -35.51
N GLY A 146 1.43 -14.82 -35.81
CA GLY A 146 1.87 -14.27 -37.11
C GLY A 146 3.05 -13.33 -37.09
N SER A 147 4.21 -13.86 -37.52
CA SER A 147 5.21 -13.25 -38.41
C SER A 147 6.20 -12.19 -37.94
N SER A 148 7.41 -12.65 -37.88
CA SER A 148 8.72 -12.06 -38.29
C SER A 148 8.83 -10.56 -38.56
N ARG A 149 9.79 -9.92 -37.87
CA ARG A 149 10.91 -9.14 -38.47
C ARG A 149 11.89 -8.70 -37.40
N LYS A 150 13.15 -9.15 -37.54
CA LYS A 150 14.35 -8.55 -36.93
C LYS A 150 14.59 -7.15 -37.52
N PRO A 151 15.16 -6.22 -36.74
CA PRO A 151 16.45 -5.67 -37.17
C PRO A 151 17.51 -5.56 -36.05
N GLU A 152 18.70 -5.53 -36.54
CA GLU A 152 20.05 -5.50 -36.09
C GLU A 152 20.46 -4.52 -34.97
N HIS A 153 21.49 -5.00 -34.28
CA HIS A 153 22.59 -4.33 -33.56
C HIS A 153 22.79 -2.82 -33.78
N ARG A 154 22.89 -2.10 -32.64
CA ARG A 154 24.01 -1.15 -32.47
C ARG A 154 24.40 -1.03 -30.99
N ASN A 155 25.58 -1.54 -30.75
CA ASN A 155 26.38 -1.45 -29.53
C ASN A 155 26.92 -0.02 -29.38
N ARG A 156 26.70 0.63 -28.20
CA ARG A 156 27.57 1.70 -27.72
C ARG A 156 27.64 1.62 -26.21
N GLY A 157 28.78 1.09 -25.75
CA GLY A 157 29.17 1.12 -24.36
C GLY A 157 29.49 2.54 -23.88
N THR A 158 29.10 2.82 -22.68
CA THR A 158 29.72 3.85 -21.85
C THR A 158 30.01 3.22 -20.49
N ALA A 159 31.28 3.08 -20.24
CA ALA A 159 31.84 2.62 -18.98
C ALA A 159 31.57 3.68 -17.90
N VAL A 160 30.96 3.26 -16.80
CA VAL A 160 30.84 4.08 -15.58
C VAL A 160 31.99 3.70 -14.67
N SER A 161 32.89 4.65 -14.49
CA SER A 161 34.05 4.57 -13.60
C SER A 161 33.61 4.74 -12.16
N TYR A 162 33.83 3.74 -11.31
CA TYR A 162 33.66 3.85 -9.86
C TYR A 162 34.95 4.42 -9.26
N THR A 163 34.86 5.61 -8.70
CA THR A 163 35.93 6.16 -7.85
C THR A 163 35.71 5.71 -6.41
N HIS A 164 36.61 4.87 -5.91
CA HIS A 164 36.74 4.53 -4.50
C HIS A 164 37.26 5.73 -3.72
N LEU A 165 36.44 6.24 -2.78
CA LEU A 165 36.87 7.17 -1.74
C LEU A 165 37.41 6.35 -0.55
N THR A 166 38.71 6.35 -0.38
CA THR A 166 39.39 5.84 0.83
C THR A 166 39.34 6.90 1.91
N LEU A 167 38.81 6.53 3.08
CA LEU A 167 38.88 7.35 4.31
C LEU A 167 40.32 7.29 4.93
N PRO A 168 40.84 8.39 5.41
CA PRO A 168 42.13 8.36 6.15
C PRO A 168 41.87 7.86 7.59
N THR A 169 42.67 6.89 8.00
CA THR A 169 42.82 6.43 9.38
C THR A 169 43.62 7.48 10.15
N SER A 170 43.00 8.04 11.19
CA SER A 170 43.72 8.90 12.17
C SER A 170 44.29 7.98 13.24
N ASP A 171 45.65 7.99 13.32
CA ASP A 171 46.40 7.42 14.41
C ASP A 171 46.16 8.24 15.68
N LEU A 172 45.78 7.57 16.76
CA LEU A 172 45.79 8.10 18.11
C LEU A 172 47.06 7.63 18.82
N VAL A 173 47.88 8.60 19.19
CA VAL A 173 48.90 8.47 20.21
C VAL A 173 48.31 8.86 21.57
#